data_677572b2d4db2766c590639364af5cbe
#
_entry.id   677572b2d4db2766c590639364af5cbe
#
_cell.length_a   1.000
_cell.length_b   1.000
_cell.length_c   1.000
_cell.angle_alpha   90.00
_cell.angle_beta   90.00
_cell.angle_gamma   90.00
#
_symmetry.space_group_name_H-M   'P 1'
#
loop_
_entity.id
_entity.type
_entity.pdbx_description
1 polymer ?
#
loop_
_entity_poly.entity_id
_entity_poly.type
_entity_poly.pdbx_seq_one_letter_code
_entity_poly.pdbx_strand_id
1 'polypeptide(L)'
;YTDGNTRNQSVFVNALTFLPLGDVYDAGGNINYEYCKDGGKVNPMADEAKDQYVNNTRSTYFTGNAYLELTPLKGLTFKSVLGTTLSNSRNGVFFGKKSIANITSGYQAPLAEIYNSASYAYRWENVLTYNFTLAKDHSFGVTGITSYSKNQDEANESHAQGQELAGQSFHNLSAGTEKVQVASSFSQTQSMSYAFRLNYSYKGKYLFTFSNRWDGVSHLAAGHKWDSFPAAAIGWRISDETFMEKTQNWLSNLKLRAGYGVTGNSGRKDAAYSSTTGSYTYPSGVGFGNSAAGHIQYGGTYGNPDVGWEKSYNTNIGIDLGLFNGRINLAADWYNTDTKDLLYSRTMPITSGIAAWGSPMKAWQNLGETNNKGIELSLNTQNIVKKNFTWSSNITF
;
A
#
# COMPACT_ATOMS: atom_id res chain seq x y z
N TYR A 1 17.27 9.57 8.65
CA TYR A 1 17.34 10.98 8.25
C TYR A 1 17.92 11.10 6.85
N THR A 2 17.25 11.85 6.01
CA THR A 2 17.74 12.19 4.67
C THR A 2 17.56 13.69 4.47
N ASP A 3 18.53 14.33 3.82
CA ASP A 3 18.50 15.74 3.42
C ASP A 3 19.15 15.82 2.05
N GLY A 4 18.44 16.34 1.07
CA GLY A 4 18.94 16.33 -0.30
C GLY A 4 18.21 17.32 -1.21
N ASN A 5 18.95 17.83 -2.17
CA ASN A 5 18.42 18.64 -3.25
C ASN A 5 18.05 17.75 -4.44
N THR A 6 16.91 18.02 -5.03
CA THR A 6 16.44 17.35 -6.23
C THR A 6 16.50 18.32 -7.40
N ARG A 7 17.05 17.89 -8.53
CA ARG A 7 17.00 18.67 -9.77
C ARG A 7 15.59 18.64 -10.36
N ASN A 8 15.24 19.71 -11.06
CA ASN A 8 13.97 19.78 -11.76
C ASN A 8 13.93 18.74 -12.90
N GLN A 9 12.97 17.81 -12.84
CA GLN A 9 12.79 16.79 -13.90
C GLN A 9 12.47 17.41 -15.27
N SER A 10 11.89 18.61 -15.30
CA SER A 10 11.61 19.32 -16.56
C SER A 10 12.88 19.73 -17.30
N VAL A 11 14.04 19.83 -16.64
CA VAL A 11 15.34 20.08 -17.28
C VAL A 11 15.63 18.99 -18.32
N PHE A 12 15.45 17.71 -17.99
CA PHE A 12 15.69 16.61 -18.92
C PHE A 12 14.72 16.61 -20.10
N VAL A 13 13.43 16.80 -19.82
CA VAL A 13 12.40 16.87 -20.89
C VAL A 13 12.66 18.07 -21.80
N ASN A 14 13.00 19.23 -21.24
CA ASN A 14 13.34 20.41 -22.01
C ASN A 14 14.63 20.21 -22.84
N ALA A 15 15.64 19.53 -22.30
CA ALA A 15 16.85 19.20 -23.04
C ALA A 15 16.61 18.29 -24.23
N LEU A 16 15.68 17.31 -24.13
CA LEU A 16 15.28 16.42 -25.24
C LEU A 16 14.51 17.15 -26.33
N THR A 17 13.77 18.19 -25.97
CA THR A 17 12.97 19.00 -26.91
C THR A 17 13.66 20.29 -27.33
N PHE A 18 14.89 20.49 -26.86
CA PHE A 18 15.69 21.66 -27.15
C PHE A 18 16.10 21.68 -28.64
N LEU A 19 15.86 22.81 -29.30
CA LEU A 19 16.27 22.98 -30.68
C LEU A 19 17.79 23.24 -30.73
N PRO A 20 18.55 22.59 -31.62
CA PRO A 20 20.00 22.78 -31.72
C PRO A 20 20.38 24.08 -32.42
N LEU A 21 19.53 25.11 -32.29
CA LEU A 21 19.67 26.40 -32.98
C LEU A 21 19.68 27.50 -31.90
N GLY A 22 20.83 28.03 -31.59
CA GLY A 22 21.00 29.13 -30.66
C GLY A 22 22.09 28.88 -29.63
N ASP A 23 22.63 29.94 -29.07
CA ASP A 23 23.70 29.87 -28.08
C ASP A 23 23.16 29.71 -26.68
N VAL A 24 23.67 28.72 -25.94
CA VAL A 24 23.34 28.48 -24.51
C VAL A 24 23.71 29.64 -23.64
N TYR A 25 24.79 30.35 -24.00
CA TYR A 25 25.33 31.49 -23.28
C TYR A 25 25.36 32.74 -24.22
N ASP A 26 25.16 33.89 -23.66
CA ASP A 26 25.35 35.16 -24.35
C ASP A 26 26.85 35.50 -24.54
N ALA A 27 27.15 36.56 -25.28
CA ALA A 27 28.52 37.02 -25.51
C ALA A 27 29.28 37.40 -24.22
N GLY A 28 28.58 37.60 -23.11
CA GLY A 28 29.14 37.89 -21.78
C GLY A 28 29.32 36.64 -20.93
N GLY A 29 28.98 35.42 -21.44
CA GLY A 29 29.05 34.18 -20.70
C GLY A 29 27.90 33.93 -19.73
N ASN A 30 26.82 34.70 -19.78
CA ASN A 30 25.62 34.50 -18.99
C ASN A 30 24.69 33.53 -19.74
N ILE A 31 23.85 32.82 -18.97
CA ILE A 31 22.83 31.92 -19.54
C ILE A 31 21.85 32.73 -20.40
N ASN A 32 21.72 32.33 -21.66
CA ASN A 32 20.71 32.87 -22.56
C ASN A 32 19.38 32.19 -22.29
N TYR A 33 18.50 32.79 -21.49
CA TYR A 33 17.26 32.16 -21.03
C TYR A 33 16.25 31.91 -22.18
N GLU A 34 16.17 32.83 -23.14
CA GLU A 34 15.29 32.79 -24.30
C GLU A 34 16.12 32.72 -25.58
N TYR A 35 16.81 31.62 -25.80
CA TYR A 35 17.73 31.44 -26.92
C TYR A 35 17.04 31.37 -28.30
N CYS A 36 15.74 31.10 -28.33
CA CYS A 36 14.90 31.11 -29.52
C CYS A 36 13.71 32.05 -29.27
N LYS A 37 13.49 33.01 -30.16
CA LYS A 37 12.30 33.86 -30.14
C LYS A 37 11.00 33.16 -30.50
N ASP A 38 11.01 31.82 -30.44
CA ASP A 38 9.92 30.92 -30.82
C ASP A 38 9.08 30.58 -29.59
N GLY A 39 8.46 31.55 -29.01
CA GLY A 39 7.34 31.53 -28.09
C GLY A 39 7.26 30.36 -27.09
N GLY A 40 8.20 30.24 -26.16
CA GLY A 40 8.05 29.36 -25.00
C GLY A 40 9.10 28.26 -24.84
N LYS A 41 10.16 28.24 -25.62
CA LYS A 41 11.30 27.34 -25.41
C LYS A 41 12.31 28.01 -24.47
N VAL A 42 12.42 27.50 -23.27
CA VAL A 42 13.35 27.98 -22.24
C VAL A 42 14.61 27.15 -22.27
N ASN A 43 15.75 27.82 -22.09
CA ASN A 43 17.03 27.15 -21.98
C ASN A 43 17.01 26.15 -20.78
N PRO A 44 17.30 24.86 -21.00
CA PRO A 44 17.34 23.87 -19.92
C PRO A 44 18.29 24.24 -18.77
N MET A 45 19.32 25.05 -19.03
CA MET A 45 20.25 25.52 -18.03
C MET A 45 19.70 26.64 -17.14
N ALA A 46 18.49 27.14 -17.40
CA ALA A 46 17.92 28.26 -16.65
C ALA A 46 17.82 27.96 -15.13
N ASP A 47 17.43 26.74 -14.77
CA ASP A 47 17.31 26.31 -13.36
C ASP A 47 18.66 26.06 -12.69
N GLU A 48 19.75 25.87 -13.44
CA GLU A 48 21.11 25.73 -12.90
C GLU A 48 21.75 27.11 -12.60
N ALA A 49 21.14 28.20 -13.06
CA ALA A 49 21.62 29.52 -12.74
C ALA A 49 21.43 29.85 -11.25
N LYS A 50 22.32 30.68 -10.74
CA LYS A 50 22.27 31.11 -9.34
C LYS A 50 20.87 31.66 -8.98
N ASP A 51 20.33 31.21 -7.88
CA ASP A 51 19.07 31.69 -7.30
C ASP A 51 17.83 31.48 -8.20
N GLN A 52 17.88 30.52 -9.15
CA GLN A 52 16.74 30.23 -10.03
C GLN A 52 15.95 29.02 -9.63
N TYR A 53 16.57 27.99 -9.03
CA TYR A 53 15.85 26.80 -8.60
C TYR A 53 16.48 26.17 -7.36
N VAL A 54 15.64 25.90 -6.38
CA VAL A 54 15.99 25.09 -5.21
C VAL A 54 14.84 24.13 -4.93
N ASN A 55 15.15 22.87 -4.73
CA ASN A 55 14.21 21.86 -4.24
C ASN A 55 14.92 20.99 -3.22
N ASN A 56 14.64 21.27 -1.97
CA ASN A 56 15.28 20.58 -0.84
C ASN A 56 14.26 19.78 -0.05
N THR A 57 14.50 18.48 0.06
CA THR A 57 13.69 17.57 0.88
C THR A 57 14.51 17.10 2.07
N ARG A 58 13.94 17.28 3.26
CA ARG A 58 14.48 16.74 4.52
C ARG A 58 13.47 15.79 5.11
N SER A 59 13.86 14.55 5.31
CA SER A 59 12.99 13.53 5.89
C SER A 59 13.65 12.85 7.09
N THR A 60 12.84 12.62 8.11
CA THR A 60 13.21 11.83 9.29
C THR A 60 12.27 10.65 9.38
N TYR A 61 12.83 9.46 9.49
CA TYR A 61 12.09 8.22 9.60
C TYR A 61 12.56 7.45 10.81
N PHE A 62 11.62 7.01 11.65
CA PHE A 62 11.87 6.16 12.80
C PHE A 62 10.93 4.96 12.77
N THR A 63 11.49 3.76 12.93
CA THR A 63 10.73 2.53 13.15
C THR A 63 11.24 1.86 14.39
N GLY A 64 10.33 1.49 15.27
CA GLY A 64 10.64 0.80 16.51
C GLY A 64 9.64 -0.32 16.79
N ASN A 65 10.14 -1.43 17.35
CA ASN A 65 9.32 -2.53 17.82
C ASN A 65 9.77 -2.92 19.23
N ALA A 66 8.79 -3.10 20.11
CA ALA A 66 8.98 -3.65 21.45
C ALA A 66 8.05 -4.83 21.65
N TYR A 67 8.50 -5.85 22.37
CA TYR A 67 7.62 -6.96 22.73
C TYR A 67 7.88 -7.43 24.16
N LEU A 68 6.82 -7.99 24.74
CA LEU A 68 6.84 -8.73 25.99
C LEU A 68 6.37 -10.14 25.70
N GLU A 69 7.15 -11.14 26.13
CA GLU A 69 6.78 -12.54 26.03
C GLU A 69 6.82 -13.20 27.38
N LEU A 70 5.74 -13.86 27.77
CA LEU A 70 5.57 -14.54 29.04
C LEU A 70 5.20 -16.00 28.79
N THR A 71 5.83 -16.90 29.52
CA THR A 71 5.53 -18.34 29.50
C THR A 71 5.15 -18.80 30.91
N PRO A 72 3.92 -18.45 31.40
CA PRO A 72 3.53 -18.67 32.79
C PRO A 72 3.36 -20.15 33.13
N LEU A 73 3.03 -20.97 32.13
CA LEU A 73 2.83 -22.41 32.29
C LEU A 73 3.44 -23.15 31.07
N LYS A 74 3.79 -24.42 31.25
CA LYS A 74 4.27 -25.26 30.17
C LYS A 74 3.25 -25.31 29.03
N GLY A 75 3.69 -24.91 27.85
CA GLY A 75 2.86 -24.88 26.64
C GLY A 75 2.01 -23.62 26.48
N LEU A 76 1.90 -22.74 27.49
CA LEU A 76 1.17 -21.47 27.39
C LEU A 76 2.16 -20.32 27.19
N THR A 77 2.01 -19.59 26.10
CA THR A 77 2.82 -18.41 25.76
C THR A 77 1.89 -17.25 25.47
N PHE A 78 2.14 -16.13 26.13
CA PHE A 78 1.53 -14.84 25.82
C PHE A 78 2.59 -13.91 25.28
N LYS A 79 2.33 -13.31 24.10
CA LYS A 79 3.20 -12.33 23.48
C LYS A 79 2.43 -11.07 23.14
N SER A 80 2.93 -9.94 23.61
CA SER A 80 2.41 -8.60 23.27
C SER A 80 3.47 -7.84 22.49
N VAL A 81 3.13 -7.34 21.32
CA VAL A 81 4.05 -6.64 20.42
C VAL A 81 3.49 -5.25 20.11
N LEU A 82 4.28 -4.22 20.33
CA LEU A 82 3.99 -2.84 19.94
C LEU A 82 5.00 -2.42 18.88
N GLY A 83 4.50 -2.09 17.68
CA GLY A 83 5.28 -1.52 16.60
C GLY A 83 4.86 -0.08 16.33
N THR A 84 5.81 0.79 16.01
CA THR A 84 5.55 2.17 15.64
C THR A 84 6.43 2.60 14.46
N THR A 85 5.87 3.43 13.62
CA THR A 85 6.59 4.12 12.53
C THR A 85 6.21 5.59 12.57
N LEU A 86 7.22 6.46 12.59
CA LEU A 86 7.08 7.90 12.55
C LEU A 86 7.86 8.41 11.35
N SER A 87 7.22 9.21 10.53
CA SER A 87 7.86 9.84 9.38
C SER A 87 7.49 11.31 9.34
N ASN A 88 8.48 12.17 9.27
CA ASN A 88 8.30 13.59 9.06
C ASN A 88 9.10 14.01 7.84
N SER A 89 8.48 14.75 6.92
CA SER A 89 9.13 15.26 5.74
C SER A 89 8.81 16.73 5.56
N ARG A 90 9.83 17.52 5.24
CA ARG A 90 9.67 18.88 4.75
C ARG A 90 10.29 18.98 3.37
N ASN A 91 9.52 19.37 2.39
CA ASN A 91 9.99 19.76 1.07
C ASN A 91 9.87 21.28 0.92
N GLY A 92 10.97 21.94 0.59
CA GLY A 92 11.01 23.36 0.28
C GLY A 92 11.43 23.57 -1.16
N VAL A 93 10.64 24.32 -1.92
CA VAL A 93 10.88 24.59 -3.34
C VAL A 93 10.91 26.09 -3.58
N PHE A 94 11.82 26.53 -4.41
CA PHE A 94 11.90 27.90 -4.86
C PHE A 94 12.12 27.94 -6.37
N PHE A 95 11.33 28.73 -7.04
CA PHE A 95 11.43 29.06 -8.45
C PHE A 95 11.71 30.54 -8.61
N GLY A 96 12.92 30.88 -9.03
CA GLY A 96 13.32 32.25 -9.32
C GLY A 96 12.61 32.81 -10.57
N LYS A 97 12.66 34.11 -10.77
CA LYS A 97 11.97 34.79 -11.87
C LYS A 97 12.30 34.25 -13.25
N LYS A 98 13.53 33.78 -13.44
CA LYS A 98 14.04 33.24 -14.71
C LYS A 98 14.11 31.70 -14.71
N SER A 99 13.47 31.01 -13.75
CA SER A 99 13.36 29.57 -13.75
C SER A 99 12.51 29.08 -14.91
N ILE A 100 12.74 27.82 -15.33
CA ILE A 100 11.96 27.19 -16.40
C ILE A 100 10.47 27.25 -16.09
N ALA A 101 10.08 26.94 -14.86
CA ALA A 101 8.68 26.93 -14.45
C ALA A 101 8.03 28.30 -14.58
N ASN A 102 8.69 29.38 -14.15
CA ASN A 102 8.14 30.73 -14.22
C ASN A 102 8.07 31.25 -15.66
N ILE A 103 9.08 31.01 -16.48
CA ILE A 103 9.03 31.42 -17.90
C ILE A 103 7.95 30.66 -18.65
N THR A 104 7.85 29.34 -18.46
CA THR A 104 6.89 28.50 -19.19
C THR A 104 5.45 28.77 -18.77
N SER A 105 5.18 29.07 -17.50
CA SER A 105 3.84 29.37 -17.03
C SER A 105 3.40 30.83 -17.24
N GLY A 106 4.32 31.70 -17.71
CA GLY A 106 4.07 33.12 -17.87
C GLY A 106 4.02 33.86 -16.54
N TYR A 107 4.36 33.24 -15.42
CA TYR A 107 4.52 33.92 -14.14
C TYR A 107 5.79 34.78 -14.14
N GLN A 108 5.65 36.02 -13.83
CA GLN A 108 6.81 36.96 -13.83
C GLN A 108 7.39 37.20 -12.44
N ALA A 109 6.88 36.53 -11.43
CA ALA A 109 7.27 36.69 -10.04
C ALA A 109 7.83 35.38 -9.46
N PRO A 110 8.89 35.44 -8.63
CA PRO A 110 9.40 34.24 -7.96
C PRO A 110 8.34 33.54 -7.12
N LEU A 111 8.40 32.21 -7.04
CA LEU A 111 7.49 31.37 -6.28
C LEU A 111 8.27 30.58 -5.25
N ALA A 112 7.82 30.60 -4.01
CA ALA A 112 8.36 29.83 -2.91
C ALA A 112 7.28 28.95 -2.29
N GLU A 113 7.61 27.67 -2.04
CA GLU A 113 6.68 26.66 -1.54
C GLU A 113 7.32 25.87 -0.39
N ILE A 114 6.53 25.57 0.63
CA ILE A 114 6.88 24.62 1.69
C ILE A 114 5.74 23.61 1.82
N TYR A 115 6.10 22.35 1.69
CA TYR A 115 5.22 21.21 1.97
C TYR A 115 5.77 20.44 3.16
N ASN A 116 4.99 20.34 4.24
CA ASN A 116 5.31 19.52 5.39
C ASN A 116 4.32 18.37 5.47
N SER A 117 4.82 17.17 5.76
CA SER A 117 4.00 16.01 6.03
C SER A 117 4.51 15.24 7.22
N ALA A 118 3.58 14.72 8.00
CA ALA A 118 3.84 13.86 9.14
C ALA A 118 2.95 12.62 9.05
N SER A 119 3.56 11.45 9.16
CA SER A 119 2.86 10.17 9.20
C SER A 119 3.20 9.45 10.49
N TYR A 120 2.15 9.00 11.18
CA TYR A 120 2.23 8.26 12.43
C TYR A 120 1.49 6.94 12.26
N ALA A 121 2.20 5.84 12.41
CA ALA A 121 1.62 4.51 12.37
C ALA A 121 2.00 3.75 13.63
N TYR A 122 1.04 3.08 14.25
CA TYR A 122 1.33 2.12 15.30
C TYR A 122 0.42 0.91 15.19
N ARG A 123 0.96 -0.24 15.59
CA ARG A 123 0.27 -1.52 15.67
C ARG A 123 0.55 -2.16 17.01
N TRP A 124 -0.50 -2.57 17.68
CA TRP A 124 -0.42 -3.36 18.89
C TRP A 124 -1.08 -4.72 18.64
N GLU A 125 -0.35 -5.79 18.91
CA GLU A 125 -0.80 -7.15 18.70
C GLU A 125 -0.54 -7.98 19.95
N ASN A 126 -1.54 -8.75 20.37
CA ASN A 126 -1.44 -9.71 21.47
C ASN A 126 -1.74 -11.09 20.92
N VAL A 127 -0.89 -12.04 21.23
CA VAL A 127 -0.99 -13.44 20.82
C VAL A 127 -0.93 -14.31 22.05
N LEU A 128 -1.96 -15.11 22.27
CA LEU A 128 -2.01 -16.13 23.31
C LEU A 128 -2.01 -17.50 22.63
N THR A 129 -1.00 -18.31 22.90
CA THR A 129 -0.86 -19.66 22.33
C THR A 129 -0.79 -20.69 23.45
N TYR A 130 -1.59 -21.75 23.33
CA TYR A 130 -1.55 -22.90 24.24
C TYR A 130 -1.39 -24.19 23.46
N ASN A 131 -0.25 -24.87 23.70
CA ASN A 131 0.07 -26.15 23.10
C ASN A 131 0.05 -27.23 24.19
N PHE A 132 -0.75 -28.29 23.96
CA PHE A 132 -0.86 -29.41 24.91
C PHE A 132 -1.13 -30.72 24.20
N THR A 133 -0.82 -31.82 24.89
CA THR A 133 -1.07 -33.17 24.38
C THR A 133 -1.93 -33.92 25.38
N LEU A 134 -3.00 -34.54 24.91
CA LEU A 134 -3.87 -35.42 25.69
C LEU A 134 -3.65 -36.87 25.26
N ALA A 135 -3.66 -37.77 26.25
CA ALA A 135 -3.57 -39.25 26.04
C ALA A 135 -2.42 -39.63 25.07
N LYS A 136 -1.31 -38.88 25.05
CA LYS A 136 -0.10 -39.07 24.19
C LYS A 136 -0.30 -38.89 22.68
N ASP A 137 -1.48 -39.17 22.18
CA ASP A 137 -1.78 -39.24 20.73
C ASP A 137 -2.48 -37.99 20.19
N HIS A 138 -3.08 -37.18 21.04
CA HIS A 138 -3.88 -36.03 20.66
C HIS A 138 -3.12 -34.74 20.98
N SER A 139 -2.55 -34.12 19.95
CA SER A 139 -1.85 -32.84 20.10
C SER A 139 -2.75 -31.68 19.67
N PHE A 140 -2.82 -30.65 20.52
CA PHE A 140 -3.61 -29.45 20.29
C PHE A 140 -2.73 -28.21 20.34
N GLY A 141 -2.97 -27.30 19.43
CA GLY A 141 -2.45 -25.93 19.47
C GLY A 141 -3.60 -24.95 19.31
N VAL A 142 -3.85 -24.16 20.35
CA VAL A 142 -4.89 -23.14 20.36
C VAL A 142 -4.23 -21.78 20.37
N THR A 143 -4.63 -20.89 19.47
CA THR A 143 -4.08 -19.52 19.40
C THR A 143 -5.23 -18.52 19.34
N GLY A 144 -5.19 -17.52 20.20
CA GLY A 144 -6.02 -16.33 20.18
C GLY A 144 -5.17 -15.11 19.82
N ILE A 145 -5.65 -14.26 18.94
CA ILE A 145 -4.95 -13.03 18.53
C ILE A 145 -5.90 -11.86 18.63
N THR A 146 -5.42 -10.75 19.17
CA THR A 146 -6.06 -9.45 19.04
C THR A 146 -5.06 -8.47 18.44
N SER A 147 -5.47 -7.66 17.50
CA SER A 147 -4.60 -6.61 16.96
C SER A 147 -5.37 -5.31 16.74
N TYR A 148 -4.69 -4.22 16.99
CA TYR A 148 -5.16 -2.88 16.71
C TYR A 148 -4.09 -2.12 15.93
N SER A 149 -4.50 -1.39 14.89
CA SER A 149 -3.60 -0.48 14.19
C SER A 149 -4.26 0.86 13.93
N LYS A 150 -3.45 1.90 13.96
CA LYS A 150 -3.83 3.26 13.59
C LYS A 150 -2.76 3.83 12.66
N ASN A 151 -3.21 4.41 11.56
CA ASN A 151 -2.38 5.23 10.67
C ASN A 151 -2.99 6.62 10.61
N GLN A 152 -2.16 7.65 10.74
CA GLN A 152 -2.55 9.04 10.70
C GLN A 152 -1.55 9.78 9.81
N ASP A 153 -2.05 10.51 8.85
CA ASP A 153 -1.27 11.32 7.92
C ASP A 153 -1.77 12.76 8.02
N GLU A 154 -0.84 13.68 8.21
CA GLU A 154 -1.08 15.13 8.24
C GLU A 154 -0.17 15.80 7.24
N ALA A 155 -0.68 16.77 6.52
CA ALA A 155 0.14 17.60 5.67
C ALA A 155 -0.33 19.05 5.68
N ASN A 156 0.61 19.95 5.51
CA ASN A 156 0.35 21.35 5.23
C ASN A 156 1.24 21.82 4.10
N GLU A 157 0.67 22.69 3.29
CA GLU A 157 1.31 23.30 2.16
C GLU A 157 1.11 24.82 2.27
N SER A 158 2.18 25.54 2.03
CA SER A 158 2.17 27.01 2.02
C SER A 158 3.01 27.48 0.85
N HIS A 159 2.45 28.38 0.06
CA HIS A 159 3.18 29.02 -1.01
C HIS A 159 2.92 30.51 -1.06
N ALA A 160 3.93 31.23 -1.49
CA ALA A 160 3.91 32.68 -1.68
C ALA A 160 4.62 33.05 -2.98
N GLN A 161 4.10 34.03 -3.67
CA GLN A 161 4.63 34.53 -4.92
C GLN A 161 5.06 36.00 -4.75
N GLY A 162 6.01 36.47 -5.56
CA GLY A 162 6.48 37.85 -5.53
C GLY A 162 7.61 38.11 -4.52
N GLN A 163 8.40 37.09 -4.19
CA GLN A 163 9.55 37.26 -3.31
C GLN A 163 10.74 37.84 -4.07
N GLU A 164 11.03 39.11 -3.87
CA GLU A 164 12.11 39.80 -4.56
C GLU A 164 13.52 39.37 -4.09
N LEU A 165 13.65 38.90 -2.84
CA LEU A 165 14.93 38.50 -2.26
C LEU A 165 15.19 37.00 -2.50
N ALA A 166 15.65 36.65 -3.69
CA ALA A 166 15.90 35.28 -4.10
C ALA A 166 16.83 34.47 -3.15
N GLY A 167 17.79 35.16 -2.48
CA GLY A 167 18.66 34.51 -1.51
C GLY A 167 17.96 33.97 -0.25
N GLN A 168 16.71 34.38 0.03
CA GLN A 168 15.89 33.82 1.11
C GLN A 168 15.18 32.54 0.69
N SER A 169 15.07 32.26 -0.60
CA SER A 169 14.47 31.05 -1.15
C SER A 169 13.12 30.73 -0.49
N PHE A 170 12.85 29.49 -0.13
CA PHE A 170 11.64 29.05 0.58
C PHE A 170 11.70 29.29 2.11
N HIS A 171 12.76 29.87 2.63
CA HIS A 171 12.90 30.07 4.09
C HIS A 171 12.09 31.24 4.64
N ASN A 172 11.58 32.13 3.78
CA ASN A 172 10.78 33.28 4.19
C ASN A 172 9.58 33.50 3.25
N LEU A 173 8.52 32.76 3.43
CA LEU A 173 7.30 32.93 2.63
C LEU A 173 6.59 34.26 2.89
N SER A 174 6.80 34.90 4.06
CA SER A 174 6.18 36.17 4.38
C SER A 174 6.71 37.32 3.54
N ALA A 175 7.84 37.14 2.86
CA ALA A 175 8.38 38.13 1.91
C ALA A 175 7.65 38.13 0.56
N GLY A 176 6.77 37.16 0.32
CA GLY A 176 5.92 37.14 -0.88
C GLY A 176 4.87 38.26 -0.82
N THR A 177 4.73 39.03 -1.89
CA THR A 177 3.80 40.15 -2.00
C THR A 177 2.52 39.78 -2.74
N GLU A 178 2.50 38.63 -3.44
CA GLU A 178 1.40 38.21 -4.26
C GLU A 178 1.02 36.77 -3.92
N LYS A 179 -0.25 36.39 -4.09
CA LYS A 179 -0.80 35.03 -4.03
C LYS A 179 -0.23 34.15 -2.88
N VAL A 180 -0.57 34.51 -1.67
CA VAL A 180 -0.31 33.62 -0.54
C VAL A 180 -1.44 32.58 -0.46
N GLN A 181 -1.10 31.28 -0.51
CA GLN A 181 -2.03 30.19 -0.37
C GLN A 181 -1.55 29.24 0.72
N VAL A 182 -2.51 28.73 1.50
CA VAL A 182 -2.25 27.74 2.55
C VAL A 182 -3.28 26.63 2.40
N ALA A 183 -2.81 25.39 2.42
CA ALA A 183 -3.65 24.21 2.42
C ALA A 183 -3.22 23.26 3.52
N SER A 184 -4.16 22.48 4.05
CA SER A 184 -3.87 21.42 4.99
C SER A 184 -4.73 20.21 4.71
N SER A 185 -4.23 19.03 5.06
CA SER A 185 -4.95 17.79 4.96
C SER A 185 -4.71 16.93 6.19
N PHE A 186 -5.73 16.16 6.55
CA PHE A 186 -5.69 15.20 7.63
C PHE A 186 -6.39 13.92 7.19
N SER A 187 -5.76 12.78 7.42
CA SER A 187 -6.34 11.48 7.17
C SER A 187 -5.99 10.52 8.30
N GLN A 188 -6.99 9.77 8.77
CA GLN A 188 -6.78 8.78 9.80
C GLN A 188 -7.53 7.49 9.45
N THR A 189 -6.85 6.36 9.57
CA THR A 189 -7.48 5.04 9.46
C THR A 189 -7.13 4.19 10.66
N GLN A 190 -8.11 3.38 11.09
CA GLN A 190 -7.96 2.45 12.19
C GLN A 190 -8.43 1.08 11.75
N SER A 191 -7.78 0.04 12.24
CA SER A 191 -8.26 -1.34 12.11
C SER A 191 -8.14 -2.10 13.41
N MET A 192 -9.04 -3.03 13.63
CA MET A 192 -9.04 -3.92 14.77
C MET A 192 -9.37 -5.33 14.29
N SER A 193 -8.71 -6.32 14.86
CA SER A 193 -8.92 -7.71 14.48
C SER A 193 -8.92 -8.61 15.69
N TYR A 194 -9.74 -9.65 15.59
CA TYR A 194 -9.75 -10.79 16.52
C TYR A 194 -9.58 -12.05 15.69
N ALA A 195 -8.71 -12.94 16.10
CA ALA A 195 -8.55 -14.22 15.44
C ALA A 195 -8.44 -15.35 16.43
N PHE A 196 -8.99 -16.49 16.03
CA PHE A 196 -8.88 -17.76 16.74
C PHE A 196 -8.36 -18.80 15.77
N ARG A 197 -7.42 -19.66 16.23
CA ARG A 197 -6.95 -20.82 15.48
C ARG A 197 -6.86 -22.03 16.36
N LEU A 198 -7.35 -23.16 15.88
CA LEU A 198 -7.19 -24.48 16.43
C LEU A 198 -6.41 -25.35 15.47
N ASN A 199 -5.30 -25.91 15.92
CA ASN A 199 -4.58 -26.98 15.24
C ASN A 199 -4.75 -28.25 16.06
N TYR A 200 -5.13 -29.34 15.40
CA TYR A 200 -5.27 -30.64 16.01
C TYR A 200 -4.53 -31.69 15.21
N SER A 201 -3.85 -32.58 15.89
CA SER A 201 -3.16 -33.71 15.28
C SER A 201 -3.42 -34.97 16.11
N TYR A 202 -3.90 -36.03 15.42
CA TYR A 202 -4.04 -37.36 16.02
C TYR A 202 -2.92 -38.24 15.51
N LYS A 203 -2.10 -38.75 16.43
CA LYS A 203 -0.92 -39.62 16.16
C LYS A 203 0.06 -39.02 15.13
N GLY A 204 0.04 -37.71 14.88
CA GLY A 204 0.81 -37.10 13.82
C GLY A 204 0.32 -37.43 12.38
N LYS A 205 -0.70 -38.25 12.23
CA LYS A 205 -1.21 -38.77 10.95
C LYS A 205 -2.38 -37.96 10.41
N TYR A 206 -3.38 -37.70 11.26
CA TYR A 206 -4.59 -36.95 10.90
C TYR A 206 -4.44 -35.54 11.44
N LEU A 207 -4.48 -34.60 10.55
CA LEU A 207 -4.25 -33.18 10.83
C LEU A 207 -5.53 -32.39 10.54
N PHE A 208 -5.89 -31.51 11.44
CA PHE A 208 -7.01 -30.61 11.29
C PHE A 208 -6.61 -29.22 11.76
N THR A 209 -6.94 -28.22 10.96
CA THR A 209 -6.78 -26.80 11.34
C THR A 209 -8.10 -26.10 11.08
N PHE A 210 -8.53 -25.30 12.06
CA PHE A 210 -9.64 -24.38 11.90
C PHE A 210 -9.18 -22.99 12.36
N SER A 211 -9.54 -21.96 11.64
CA SER A 211 -9.34 -20.58 12.08
C SER A 211 -10.51 -19.72 11.65
N ASN A 212 -10.78 -18.71 12.44
CA ASN A 212 -11.65 -17.61 12.05
C ASN A 212 -11.02 -16.28 12.47
N ARG A 213 -11.10 -15.29 11.57
CA ARG A 213 -10.63 -13.94 11.81
C ARG A 213 -11.77 -12.96 11.57
N TRP A 214 -12.02 -12.11 12.53
CA TRP A 214 -12.91 -10.95 12.42
C TRP A 214 -12.07 -9.71 12.26
N ASP A 215 -12.24 -9.00 11.17
CA ASP A 215 -11.53 -7.76 10.90
C ASP A 215 -12.51 -6.60 10.79
N GLY A 216 -12.17 -5.51 11.45
CA GLY A 216 -12.90 -4.26 11.39
C GLY A 216 -11.99 -3.12 10.94
N VAL A 217 -12.49 -2.27 10.03
CA VAL A 217 -11.76 -1.12 9.50
C VAL A 217 -12.62 0.13 9.55
N SER A 218 -11.99 1.26 9.92
CA SER A 218 -12.72 2.52 10.10
C SER A 218 -13.23 3.12 8.79
N HIS A 219 -12.60 2.79 7.69
CA HIS A 219 -12.83 3.44 6.40
C HIS A 219 -14.00 2.86 5.61
N LEU A 220 -14.56 1.74 5.97
CA LEU A 220 -15.78 1.21 5.35
C LEU A 220 -17.04 1.87 5.92
N ALA A 221 -18.14 1.78 5.18
CA ALA A 221 -19.42 2.35 5.52
C ALA A 221 -19.97 1.83 6.85
N ALA A 222 -20.83 2.60 7.47
CA ALA A 222 -21.54 2.18 8.70
C ALA A 222 -22.33 0.89 8.42
N GLY A 223 -22.18 -0.11 9.29
CA GLY A 223 -22.80 -1.43 9.08
C GLY A 223 -21.94 -2.42 8.28
N HIS A 224 -20.94 -1.98 7.53
CA HIS A 224 -20.07 -2.81 6.69
C HIS A 224 -18.62 -2.85 7.15
N LYS A 225 -18.31 -2.24 8.31
CA LYS A 225 -16.92 -2.13 8.81
C LYS A 225 -16.31 -3.45 9.23
N TRP A 226 -17.11 -4.38 9.74
CA TRP A 226 -16.68 -5.66 10.27
C TRP A 226 -17.10 -6.81 9.36
N ASP A 227 -16.18 -7.77 9.19
CA ASP A 227 -16.49 -9.02 8.52
C ASP A 227 -15.69 -10.20 9.10
N SER A 228 -16.08 -11.42 8.74
CA SER A 228 -15.56 -12.67 9.27
C SER A 228 -14.98 -13.54 8.14
N PHE A 229 -13.79 -14.08 8.39
CA PHE A 229 -13.01 -14.83 7.41
C PHE A 229 -12.63 -16.21 7.99
N PRO A 230 -13.54 -17.21 7.89
CA PRO A 230 -13.28 -18.56 8.34
C PRO A 230 -12.39 -19.32 7.37
N ALA A 231 -11.59 -20.25 7.92
CA ALA A 231 -10.83 -21.21 7.13
C ALA A 231 -10.71 -22.53 7.88
N ALA A 232 -10.74 -23.64 7.13
CA ALA A 232 -10.53 -24.99 7.64
C ALA A 232 -9.65 -25.79 6.69
N ALA A 233 -8.79 -26.64 7.23
CA ALA A 233 -7.95 -27.55 6.45
C ALA A 233 -7.83 -28.91 7.14
N ILE A 234 -7.75 -29.95 6.33
CA ILE A 234 -7.50 -31.33 6.77
C ILE A 234 -6.27 -31.87 6.05
N GLY A 235 -5.55 -32.73 6.72
CA GLY A 235 -4.41 -33.45 6.15
C GLY A 235 -4.35 -34.87 6.66
N TRP A 236 -4.01 -35.82 5.78
CA TRP A 236 -3.81 -37.21 6.13
C TRP A 236 -2.45 -37.69 5.63
N ARG A 237 -1.60 -38.10 6.56
CA ARG A 237 -0.29 -38.67 6.26
C ARG A 237 -0.43 -40.20 6.08
N ILE A 238 -0.72 -40.57 4.84
CA ILE A 238 -0.98 -41.97 4.46
C ILE A 238 0.28 -42.81 4.64
N SER A 239 1.45 -42.24 4.34
CA SER A 239 2.73 -42.96 4.50
C SER A 239 3.00 -43.49 5.92
N ASP A 240 2.35 -42.87 6.93
CA ASP A 240 2.57 -43.23 8.32
C ASP A 240 1.59 -44.31 8.81
N GLU A 241 0.67 -44.80 7.93
CA GLU A 241 -0.28 -45.85 8.26
C GLU A 241 0.37 -47.24 8.25
N THR A 242 -0.14 -48.14 9.10
CA THR A 242 0.41 -49.48 9.24
C THR A 242 0.34 -50.30 7.95
N PHE A 243 -0.69 -50.08 7.13
CA PHE A 243 -0.80 -50.74 5.84
C PHE A 243 0.24 -50.28 4.80
N MET A 244 0.92 -49.15 5.06
CA MET A 244 1.98 -48.60 4.19
C MET A 244 3.39 -48.97 4.64
N GLU A 245 3.57 -49.69 5.75
CA GLU A 245 4.90 -50.07 6.26
C GLU A 245 5.79 -50.77 5.22
N LYS A 246 5.20 -51.61 4.38
CA LYS A 246 5.94 -52.33 3.32
C LYS A 246 6.46 -51.39 2.21
N THR A 247 5.93 -50.21 2.09
CA THR A 247 6.32 -49.22 1.04
C THR A 247 7.39 -48.26 1.50
N GLN A 248 7.74 -48.22 2.78
CA GLN A 248 8.67 -47.26 3.35
C GLN A 248 10.08 -47.27 2.74
N ASN A 249 10.47 -48.40 2.10
CA ASN A 249 11.76 -48.51 1.42
C ASN A 249 11.89 -47.56 0.21
N TRP A 250 10.78 -47.17 -0.41
CA TRP A 250 10.75 -46.32 -1.58
C TRP A 250 9.82 -45.11 -1.44
N LEU A 251 8.75 -45.24 -0.67
CA LEU A 251 7.78 -44.18 -0.40
C LEU A 251 8.07 -43.56 0.98
N SER A 252 8.71 -42.40 1.01
CA SER A 252 9.10 -41.73 2.25
C SER A 252 8.06 -40.74 2.78
N ASN A 253 7.16 -40.29 1.92
CA ASN A 253 6.07 -39.40 2.31
C ASN A 253 4.92 -39.54 1.31
N LEU A 254 3.71 -39.72 1.81
CA LEU A 254 2.48 -39.56 1.05
C LEU A 254 1.45 -38.87 1.95
N LYS A 255 1.10 -37.65 1.59
CA LYS A 255 0.15 -36.84 2.35
C LYS A 255 -0.90 -36.26 1.41
N LEU A 256 -2.15 -36.43 1.75
CA LEU A 256 -3.27 -35.73 1.15
C LEU A 256 -3.65 -34.55 2.01
N ARG A 257 -4.06 -33.46 1.37
CA ARG A 257 -4.53 -32.24 2.04
C ARG A 257 -5.68 -31.62 1.27
N ALA A 258 -6.62 -31.06 2.01
CA ALA A 258 -7.70 -30.26 1.47
C ALA A 258 -7.94 -29.06 2.40
N GLY A 259 -8.21 -27.92 1.83
CA GLY A 259 -8.47 -26.71 2.56
C GLY A 259 -9.50 -25.84 1.86
N TYR A 260 -10.26 -25.15 2.69
CA TYR A 260 -11.18 -24.10 2.26
C TYR A 260 -11.01 -22.90 3.18
N GLY A 261 -10.96 -21.71 2.60
CA GLY A 261 -10.82 -20.50 3.38
C GLY A 261 -11.38 -19.27 2.68
N VAL A 262 -11.84 -18.32 3.47
CA VAL A 262 -12.30 -17.03 3.02
C VAL A 262 -11.28 -15.97 3.40
N THR A 263 -10.91 -15.12 2.46
CA THR A 263 -10.08 -13.94 2.70
C THR A 263 -10.83 -12.68 2.29
N GLY A 264 -10.58 -11.59 3.00
CA GLY A 264 -11.23 -10.31 2.75
C GLY A 264 -10.24 -9.23 2.31
N ASN A 265 -10.74 -8.32 1.48
CA ASN A 265 -10.04 -7.09 1.13
C ASN A 265 -10.98 -5.91 1.38
N SER A 266 -10.56 -4.97 2.22
CA SER A 266 -11.35 -3.76 2.53
C SER A 266 -11.17 -2.64 1.52
N GLY A 267 -10.41 -2.87 0.46
CA GLY A 267 -10.13 -1.87 -0.56
C GLY A 267 -9.19 -0.76 -0.12
N ARG A 268 -9.17 0.31 -0.87
CA ARG A 268 -8.31 1.48 -0.64
C ARG A 268 -8.98 2.49 0.30
N LYS A 269 -8.16 3.28 1.00
CA LYS A 269 -8.62 4.38 1.87
C LYS A 269 -9.59 5.35 1.16
N ASP A 270 -9.32 5.64 -0.12
CA ASP A 270 -10.09 6.57 -0.94
C ASP A 270 -11.45 6.00 -1.38
N ALA A 271 -11.58 4.69 -1.56
CA ALA A 271 -12.85 4.06 -1.87
C ALA A 271 -13.91 4.28 -0.79
N ALA A 272 -13.46 4.31 0.44
CA ALA A 272 -14.30 4.41 1.61
C ALA A 272 -14.60 5.84 2.05
N TYR A 273 -13.65 6.76 1.87
CA TYR A 273 -13.84 8.15 2.24
C TYR A 273 -14.97 8.81 1.43
N SER A 274 -15.20 8.32 0.22
CA SER A 274 -16.34 8.73 -0.60
C SER A 274 -17.67 8.10 -0.17
N SER A 275 -17.67 7.18 0.80
CA SER A 275 -18.90 6.48 1.21
C SER A 275 -19.84 7.31 2.09
N THR A 276 -19.38 8.38 2.73
CA THR A 276 -20.18 9.05 3.78
C THR A 276 -20.31 10.57 3.66
N THR A 277 -19.46 11.25 2.91
CA THR A 277 -19.58 12.72 2.78
C THR A 277 -19.07 13.16 1.42
N GLY A 278 -19.90 13.84 0.66
CA GLY A 278 -19.43 14.68 -0.43
C GLY A 278 -18.37 15.66 0.12
N SER A 279 -17.21 15.70 -0.49
CA SER A 279 -16.22 16.73 -0.18
C SER A 279 -16.81 18.08 -0.62
N TYR A 280 -17.18 18.90 0.34
CA TYR A 280 -17.59 20.26 0.07
C TYR A 280 -16.34 21.12 -0.11
N THR A 281 -16.01 21.44 -1.33
CA THR A 281 -15.00 22.46 -1.62
C THR A 281 -15.71 23.80 -1.77
N TYR A 282 -15.46 24.71 -0.86
CA TYR A 282 -15.85 26.09 -1.06
C TYR A 282 -14.87 26.72 -2.03
N PRO A 283 -15.31 27.35 -3.15
CA PRO A 283 -14.42 28.13 -3.98
C PRO A 283 -13.81 29.25 -3.13
N SER A 284 -12.51 29.44 -3.23
CA SER A 284 -11.84 30.58 -2.62
C SER A 284 -12.51 31.87 -3.11
N GLY A 285 -13.10 32.64 -2.19
CA GLY A 285 -13.78 33.89 -2.53
C GLY A 285 -15.27 33.95 -2.16
N VAL A 286 -15.83 32.93 -1.53
CA VAL A 286 -17.19 33.01 -0.99
C VAL A 286 -17.16 33.67 0.38
N GLY A 287 -17.22 35.02 0.38
CA GLY A 287 -17.49 35.82 1.58
C GLY A 287 -19.00 35.83 1.86
N PHE A 288 -19.39 35.77 3.13
CA PHE A 288 -20.73 36.16 3.55
C PHE A 288 -20.91 37.67 3.28
N GLY A 289 -21.75 38.01 2.34
CA GLY A 289 -22.08 39.43 2.03
C GLY A 289 -21.80 39.79 0.58
N ASN A 290 -22.85 39.98 -0.17
CA ASN A 290 -22.95 40.59 -1.51
C ASN A 290 -22.14 39.99 -2.67
N SER A 291 -21.69 38.79 -2.58
CA SER A 291 -21.06 38.05 -3.67
C SER A 291 -21.88 36.82 -4.04
N ALA A 292 -21.85 36.46 -5.31
CA ALA A 292 -22.62 35.38 -5.91
C ALA A 292 -22.77 34.16 -5.00
N ALA A 293 -23.96 33.60 -4.95
CA ALA A 293 -24.29 32.39 -4.19
C ALA A 293 -23.19 31.35 -4.33
N GLY A 294 -22.63 30.91 -3.21
CA GLY A 294 -21.60 29.88 -3.20
C GLY A 294 -22.14 28.59 -3.81
N HIS A 295 -21.43 28.05 -4.75
CA HIS A 295 -21.73 26.74 -5.28
C HIS A 295 -21.17 25.67 -4.34
N ILE A 296 -21.98 24.72 -3.91
CA ILE A 296 -21.50 23.50 -3.30
C ILE A 296 -20.92 22.66 -4.44
N GLN A 297 -19.62 22.54 -4.49
CA GLN A 297 -18.95 21.68 -5.46
C GLN A 297 -18.73 20.31 -4.82
N TYR A 298 -19.41 19.29 -5.33
CA TYR A 298 -19.15 17.91 -4.94
C TYR A 298 -17.80 17.48 -5.52
N GLY A 299 -16.97 16.81 -4.71
CA GLY A 299 -15.76 16.16 -5.21
C GLY A 299 -16.07 15.13 -6.30
N GLY A 300 -15.08 14.76 -7.10
CA GLY A 300 -15.26 13.85 -8.27
C GLY A 300 -15.73 12.43 -7.97
N THR A 301 -16.08 12.11 -6.73
CA THR A 301 -16.53 10.76 -6.30
C THR A 301 -17.79 10.87 -5.47
N TYR A 302 -18.78 10.04 -5.82
CA TYR A 302 -20.04 9.95 -5.11
C TYR A 302 -19.93 8.96 -3.94
N GLY A 303 -20.38 9.34 -2.75
CA GLY A 303 -20.38 8.46 -1.57
C GLY A 303 -21.38 7.32 -1.72
N ASN A 304 -20.95 6.10 -1.44
CA ASN A 304 -21.82 4.91 -1.42
C ASN A 304 -21.86 4.32 0.00
N PRO A 305 -23.02 4.35 0.69
CA PRO A 305 -23.16 3.82 2.04
C PRO A 305 -23.11 2.29 2.12
N ASP A 306 -23.18 1.59 0.99
CA ASP A 306 -23.25 0.12 0.93
C ASP A 306 -21.90 -0.53 0.60
N VAL A 307 -20.81 0.26 0.55
CA VAL A 307 -19.48 -0.28 0.28
C VAL A 307 -19.00 -1.16 1.42
N GLY A 308 -18.73 -2.43 1.10
CA GLY A 308 -18.28 -3.45 2.02
C GLY A 308 -16.97 -4.13 1.57
N TRP A 309 -16.69 -5.28 2.19
CA TRP A 309 -15.52 -6.09 1.90
C TRP A 309 -15.67 -6.87 0.58
N GLU A 310 -14.59 -6.95 -0.19
CA GLU A 310 -14.43 -7.99 -1.22
C GLU A 310 -14.10 -9.31 -0.53
N LYS A 311 -14.63 -10.43 -1.04
CA LYS A 311 -14.40 -11.77 -0.49
C LYS A 311 -13.84 -12.72 -1.52
N SER A 312 -12.73 -13.37 -1.19
CA SER A 312 -12.16 -14.44 -1.99
C SER A 312 -12.33 -15.77 -1.27
N TYR A 313 -13.01 -16.69 -1.92
CA TYR A 313 -13.29 -18.06 -1.46
C TYR A 313 -12.28 -19.01 -2.12
N ASN A 314 -11.37 -19.53 -1.32
CA ASN A 314 -10.26 -20.35 -1.78
C ASN A 314 -10.48 -21.81 -1.44
N THR A 315 -10.49 -22.68 -2.42
CA THR A 315 -10.47 -24.15 -2.26
C THR A 315 -9.14 -24.67 -2.79
N ASN A 316 -8.47 -25.48 -2.00
CA ASN A 316 -7.22 -26.13 -2.39
C ASN A 316 -7.27 -27.61 -2.03
N ILE A 317 -6.88 -28.49 -2.97
CA ILE A 317 -6.70 -29.92 -2.76
C ILE A 317 -5.32 -30.29 -3.26
N GLY A 318 -4.52 -30.91 -2.41
CA GLY A 318 -3.12 -31.20 -2.74
C GLY A 318 -2.66 -32.57 -2.29
N ILE A 319 -1.62 -33.05 -2.96
CA ILE A 319 -0.88 -34.26 -2.64
C ILE A 319 0.60 -33.93 -2.51
N ASP A 320 1.22 -34.40 -1.42
CA ASP A 320 2.65 -34.33 -1.22
C ASP A 320 3.22 -35.75 -1.31
N LEU A 321 4.13 -36.00 -2.25
CA LEU A 321 4.76 -37.28 -2.50
C LEU A 321 6.28 -37.18 -2.33
N GLY A 322 6.83 -37.99 -1.46
CA GLY A 322 8.28 -38.13 -1.26
C GLY A 322 8.73 -39.57 -1.56
N LEU A 323 9.73 -39.71 -2.43
CA LEU A 323 10.26 -40.99 -2.83
C LEU A 323 11.75 -41.12 -2.51
N PHE A 324 12.21 -42.36 -2.25
CA PHE A 324 13.62 -42.72 -2.07
C PHE A 324 14.32 -41.88 -0.99
N ASN A 325 13.73 -41.85 0.22
CA ASN A 325 14.22 -41.07 1.36
C ASN A 325 14.32 -39.54 1.04
N GLY A 326 13.33 -39.02 0.33
CA GLY A 326 13.25 -37.59 0.01
C GLY A 326 14.14 -37.15 -1.16
N ARG A 327 14.70 -38.12 -1.94
CA ARG A 327 15.46 -37.76 -3.16
C ARG A 327 14.59 -37.19 -4.25
N ILE A 328 13.31 -37.55 -4.28
CA ILE A 328 12.31 -36.97 -5.18
C ILE A 328 11.13 -36.53 -4.30
N ASN A 329 10.81 -35.25 -4.36
CA ASN A 329 9.67 -34.63 -3.69
C ASN A 329 8.81 -33.94 -4.72
N LEU A 330 7.55 -34.38 -4.82
CA LEU A 330 6.53 -33.81 -5.68
C LEU A 330 5.42 -33.24 -4.80
N ALA A 331 5.04 -32.00 -5.03
CA ALA A 331 3.79 -31.42 -4.56
C ALA A 331 2.91 -31.08 -5.77
N ALA A 332 1.68 -31.51 -5.74
CA ALA A 332 0.68 -31.20 -6.76
C ALA A 332 -0.56 -30.64 -6.07
N ASP A 333 -1.00 -29.49 -6.52
CA ASP A 333 -2.13 -28.74 -5.98
C ASP A 333 -3.12 -28.43 -7.08
N TRP A 334 -4.39 -28.64 -6.80
CA TRP A 334 -5.49 -28.05 -7.52
C TRP A 334 -6.10 -26.95 -6.67
N TYR A 335 -6.30 -25.78 -7.26
CA TYR A 335 -6.92 -24.66 -6.57
C TYR A 335 -8.08 -24.07 -7.37
N ASN A 336 -9.03 -23.51 -6.66
CA ASN A 336 -10.08 -22.64 -7.18
C ASN A 336 -10.29 -21.46 -6.24
N THR A 337 -10.18 -20.26 -6.77
CA THR A 337 -10.41 -19.01 -6.06
C THR A 337 -11.54 -18.25 -6.73
N ASP A 338 -12.65 -18.10 -6.03
CA ASP A 338 -13.79 -17.28 -6.43
C ASP A 338 -13.75 -15.97 -5.64
N THR A 339 -13.51 -14.85 -6.30
CA THR A 339 -13.58 -13.52 -5.67
C THR A 339 -14.89 -12.86 -6.04
N LYS A 340 -15.64 -12.45 -5.03
CA LYS A 340 -16.95 -11.80 -5.14
C LYS A 340 -16.91 -10.42 -4.54
N ASP A 341 -17.91 -9.63 -4.91
CA ASP A 341 -18.09 -8.27 -4.39
C ASP A 341 -16.86 -7.37 -4.64
N LEU A 342 -16.24 -7.53 -5.82
CA LEU A 342 -15.07 -6.74 -6.21
C LEU A 342 -15.37 -5.24 -6.15
N LEU A 343 -14.48 -4.48 -5.54
CA LEU A 343 -14.58 -3.03 -5.46
C LEU A 343 -14.23 -2.40 -6.80
N TYR A 344 -15.24 -1.87 -7.46
CA TYR A 344 -15.12 -1.24 -8.76
C TYR A 344 -15.56 0.23 -8.73
N SER A 345 -14.74 1.10 -9.32
CA SER A 345 -15.09 2.52 -9.49
C SER A 345 -15.92 2.73 -10.75
N ARG A 346 -17.22 2.72 -10.60
CA ARG A 346 -18.17 2.91 -11.70
C ARG A 346 -18.31 4.38 -12.05
N THR A 347 -18.22 4.71 -13.34
CA THR A 347 -18.56 6.02 -13.86
C THR A 347 -20.09 6.20 -13.88
N MET A 348 -20.56 7.24 -13.23
CA MET A 348 -22.00 7.54 -13.16
C MET A 348 -22.47 8.22 -14.46
N PRO A 349 -23.72 8.01 -14.88
CA PRO A 349 -24.28 8.74 -16.03
C PRO A 349 -24.28 10.26 -15.77
N ILE A 350 -24.05 11.05 -16.80
CA ILE A 350 -24.09 12.53 -16.71
C ILE A 350 -25.49 13.01 -16.22
N THR A 351 -26.53 12.24 -16.53
CA THR A 351 -27.90 12.49 -16.08
C THR A 351 -28.09 12.33 -14.57
N SER A 352 -27.11 11.80 -13.83
CA SER A 352 -27.15 11.79 -12.35
C SER A 352 -27.05 13.20 -11.73
N GLY A 353 -26.90 14.22 -12.57
CA GLY A 353 -26.95 15.63 -12.17
C GLY A 353 -25.64 16.19 -11.62
N ILE A 354 -24.58 15.38 -11.54
CA ILE A 354 -23.32 15.79 -10.94
C ILE A 354 -22.18 15.46 -11.91
N ALA A 355 -21.67 16.47 -12.58
CA ALA A 355 -20.46 16.41 -13.38
C ALA A 355 -19.52 17.52 -12.92
N ALA A 356 -18.33 17.18 -12.44
CA ALA A 356 -17.31 18.17 -12.15
C ALA A 356 -16.54 18.49 -13.45
N TRP A 357 -16.61 19.72 -13.92
CA TRP A 357 -15.85 20.19 -15.09
C TRP A 357 -16.01 19.34 -16.36
N GLY A 358 -17.25 18.86 -16.64
CA GLY A 358 -17.52 18.04 -17.83
C GLY A 358 -17.11 16.57 -17.71
N SER A 359 -16.55 16.15 -16.59
CA SER A 359 -16.24 14.76 -16.32
C SER A 359 -17.30 14.12 -15.44
N PRO A 360 -17.84 12.94 -15.83
CA PRO A 360 -18.83 12.25 -15.02
C PRO A 360 -18.22 11.79 -13.69
N MET A 361 -19.01 11.86 -12.62
CA MET A 361 -18.59 11.38 -11.31
C MET A 361 -18.44 9.88 -11.27
N LYS A 362 -17.64 9.41 -10.34
CA LYS A 362 -17.40 7.99 -10.07
C LYS A 362 -18.05 7.60 -8.73
N ALA A 363 -18.53 6.38 -8.63
CA ALA A 363 -18.98 5.77 -7.38
C ALA A 363 -18.31 4.42 -7.19
N TRP A 364 -17.83 4.16 -5.98
CA TRP A 364 -17.32 2.84 -5.62
C TRP A 364 -18.49 1.92 -5.27
N GLN A 365 -18.49 0.73 -5.82
CA GLN A 365 -19.52 -0.28 -5.61
C GLN A 365 -18.88 -1.66 -5.55
N ASN A 366 -19.45 -2.53 -4.75
CA ASN A 366 -19.11 -3.96 -4.74
C ASN A 366 -19.81 -4.62 -5.93
N LEU A 367 -19.15 -4.70 -7.06
CA LEU A 367 -19.69 -5.21 -8.33
C LEU A 367 -18.70 -6.16 -8.99
N GLY A 368 -19.24 -7.28 -9.45
CA GLY A 368 -18.46 -8.23 -10.23
C GLY A 368 -17.87 -9.35 -9.40
N GLU A 369 -17.47 -10.36 -10.14
CA GLU A 369 -16.82 -11.55 -9.62
C GLU A 369 -15.75 -12.03 -10.59
N THR A 370 -14.74 -12.71 -10.06
CA THR A 370 -13.70 -13.37 -10.85
C THR A 370 -13.48 -14.77 -10.33
N ASN A 371 -13.21 -15.71 -11.23
CA ASN A 371 -12.79 -17.05 -10.90
C ASN A 371 -11.39 -17.30 -11.44
N ASN A 372 -10.52 -17.82 -10.60
CA ASN A 372 -9.19 -18.29 -10.97
C ASN A 372 -9.00 -19.73 -10.46
N LYS A 373 -8.74 -20.65 -11.36
CA LYS A 373 -8.52 -22.06 -11.03
C LYS A 373 -7.38 -22.63 -11.85
N GLY A 374 -6.65 -23.57 -11.26
CA GLY A 374 -5.52 -24.15 -11.93
C GLY A 374 -4.95 -25.35 -11.19
N ILE A 375 -3.83 -25.82 -11.73
CA ILE A 375 -3.01 -26.87 -11.13
C ILE A 375 -1.61 -26.33 -10.99
N GLU A 376 -1.02 -26.52 -9.83
CA GLU A 376 0.36 -26.19 -9.53
C GLU A 376 1.14 -27.45 -9.25
N LEU A 377 2.33 -27.56 -9.84
CA LEU A 377 3.24 -28.68 -9.65
C LEU A 377 4.59 -28.16 -9.19
N SER A 378 5.14 -28.78 -8.16
CA SER A 378 6.50 -28.51 -7.68
C SER A 378 7.25 -29.82 -7.53
N LEU A 379 8.31 -30.00 -8.31
CA LEU A 379 9.17 -31.15 -8.29
C LEU A 379 10.57 -30.77 -7.85
N ASN A 380 11.01 -31.34 -6.73
CA ASN A 380 12.38 -31.20 -6.23
C ASN A 380 13.07 -32.57 -6.29
N THR A 381 14.24 -32.63 -6.94
CA THR A 381 15.01 -33.86 -7.08
C THR A 381 16.46 -33.67 -6.68
N GLN A 382 17.01 -34.68 -6.00
CA GLN A 382 18.45 -34.82 -5.76
C GLN A 382 19.00 -35.88 -6.73
N ASN A 383 19.44 -35.42 -7.92
CA ASN A 383 19.83 -36.30 -9.03
C ASN A 383 21.10 -37.07 -8.70
N ILE A 384 22.13 -36.38 -8.20
CA ILE A 384 23.42 -36.95 -7.82
C ILE A 384 23.81 -36.40 -6.47
N VAL A 385 24.14 -37.28 -5.54
CA VAL A 385 24.73 -36.91 -4.24
C VAL A 385 26.00 -37.74 -4.04
N LYS A 386 27.15 -37.10 -4.13
CA LYS A 386 28.48 -37.66 -3.88
C LYS A 386 29.23 -36.76 -2.90
N LYS A 387 30.33 -37.27 -2.32
CA LYS A 387 31.15 -36.53 -1.33
C LYS A 387 31.55 -35.12 -1.78
N ASN A 388 31.89 -34.96 -3.05
CA ASN A 388 32.42 -33.70 -3.60
C ASN A 388 31.57 -33.13 -4.73
N PHE A 389 30.37 -33.69 -5.00
CA PHE A 389 29.49 -33.25 -6.08
C PHE A 389 28.04 -33.54 -5.75
N THR A 390 27.24 -32.50 -5.76
CA THR A 390 25.78 -32.61 -5.60
C THR A 390 25.09 -31.90 -6.76
N TRP A 391 24.15 -32.60 -7.39
CA TRP A 391 23.27 -32.03 -8.39
C TRP A 391 21.82 -32.21 -7.97
N SER A 392 21.11 -31.09 -7.80
CA SER A 392 19.68 -31.03 -7.53
C SER A 392 18.97 -30.25 -8.62
N SER A 393 17.69 -30.57 -8.85
CA SER A 393 16.83 -29.82 -9.78
C SER A 393 15.54 -29.45 -9.07
N ASN A 394 15.05 -28.24 -9.35
CA ASN A 394 13.76 -27.74 -8.90
C ASN A 394 12.98 -27.29 -10.13
N ILE A 395 11.77 -27.80 -10.30
CA ILE A 395 10.86 -27.51 -11.42
C ILE A 395 9.52 -27.11 -10.83
N THR A 396 9.01 -25.96 -11.24
CA THR A 396 7.69 -25.45 -10.88
C THR A 396 6.89 -25.17 -12.14
N PHE A 397 5.61 -25.55 -12.10
CA PHE A 397 4.67 -25.32 -13.19
C PHE A 397 3.34 -24.82 -12.63
#